data_987cec53e20a442745cb0d38bbcfb49b
#
_entry.id   987cec53e20a442745cb0d38bbcfb49b
#
_cell.length_a   1.000
_cell.length_b   1.000
_cell.length_c   1.000
_cell.angle_alpha   90.00
_cell.angle_beta   90.00
_cell.angle_gamma   90.00
#
_symmetry.space_group_name_H-M   'P 1'
#
loop_
_entity.id
_entity.type
_entity.pdbx_description
1 polymer ?
#
loop_
_entity_poly.entity_id
_entity_poly.type
_entity_poly.pdbx_seq_one_letter_code
_entity_poly.pdbx_strand_id
1 'polypeptide(L)'
;IKIKVGVASPEVDAERARAICATIKDDKVLICTDANQAWTPDEAIRFVRGIADTRIDFFEQPVAGHDVAGMARVAAASRVKIGVDEGLHSMDDLQQHHDMKAAQGCSLKTIKLGGMRPVHDAALLCEKLGMQVNLACKIAEAGIASAGLMHLAAAIPAVDWGVSLSSPYLADDIVAEPIALAGGWLNVPTGPGLGIRVDEAKVRRYTREA
;
A
#
# COMPACT_ATOMS: atom_id res chain seq x y z
N ILE A 1 10.80 -0.34 1.68
CA ILE A 1 11.13 0.73 0.70
C ILE A 1 10.18 0.61 -0.47
N LYS A 2 9.46 1.70 -0.82
CA LYS A 2 8.58 1.76 -2.00
C LYS A 2 9.25 2.61 -3.09
N ILE A 3 9.47 2.04 -4.27
CA ILE A 3 10.07 2.70 -5.43
C ILE A 3 8.93 3.08 -6.38
N LYS A 4 8.71 4.37 -6.59
CA LYS A 4 7.73 4.84 -7.57
C LYS A 4 8.29 4.68 -8.98
N VAL A 5 7.48 4.09 -9.86
CA VAL A 5 7.77 3.84 -11.28
C VAL A 5 6.61 4.34 -12.14
N GLY A 6 6.75 4.34 -13.46
CA GLY A 6 5.69 4.78 -14.38
C GLY A 6 5.85 6.22 -14.87
N VAL A 7 6.96 6.87 -14.55
CA VAL A 7 7.29 8.22 -15.07
C VAL A 7 8.20 8.14 -16.30
N ALA A 8 9.14 7.20 -16.30
CA ALA A 8 10.02 6.91 -17.43
C ALA A 8 9.51 5.70 -18.23
N SER A 9 10.26 5.28 -19.27
CA SER A 9 9.97 4.03 -19.95
C SER A 9 10.12 2.84 -19.01
N PRO A 10 9.41 1.73 -19.24
CA PRO A 10 9.52 0.53 -18.41
C PRO A 10 10.96 0.02 -18.25
N GLU A 11 11.77 0.14 -19.28
CA GLU A 11 13.17 -0.29 -19.28
C GLU A 11 14.04 0.57 -18.36
N VAL A 12 13.90 1.90 -18.44
CA VAL A 12 14.62 2.86 -17.60
C VAL A 12 14.21 2.71 -16.14
N ASP A 13 12.91 2.54 -15.87
CA ASP A 13 12.41 2.32 -14.51
C ASP A 13 12.87 0.96 -13.96
N ALA A 14 12.97 -0.08 -14.79
CA ALA A 14 13.51 -1.38 -14.39
C ALA A 14 15.00 -1.28 -14.01
N GLU A 15 15.82 -0.60 -14.81
CA GLU A 15 17.24 -0.35 -14.50
C GLU A 15 17.39 0.40 -13.18
N ARG A 16 16.59 1.45 -12.96
CA ARG A 16 16.58 2.22 -11.72
C ARG A 16 16.18 1.35 -10.52
N ALA A 17 15.13 0.55 -10.64
CA ALA A 17 14.68 -0.34 -9.58
C ALA A 17 15.75 -1.39 -9.24
N ARG A 18 16.41 -1.98 -10.23
CA ARG A 18 17.54 -2.91 -10.06
C ARG A 18 18.71 -2.24 -9.34
N ALA A 19 19.09 -1.03 -9.76
CA ALA A 19 20.18 -0.28 -9.13
C ALA A 19 19.88 0.01 -7.66
N ILE A 20 18.66 0.44 -7.32
CA ILE A 20 18.24 0.66 -5.93
C ILE A 20 18.28 -0.66 -5.14
N CYS A 21 17.68 -1.74 -5.66
CA CYS A 21 17.74 -3.05 -5.02
C CYS A 21 19.17 -3.51 -4.71
N ALA A 22 20.11 -3.29 -5.62
CA ALA A 22 21.50 -3.70 -5.45
C ALA A 22 22.21 -2.95 -4.30
N THR A 23 21.73 -1.77 -3.91
CA THR A 23 22.30 -1.01 -2.78
C THR A 23 21.81 -1.49 -1.42
N ILE A 24 20.65 -2.16 -1.36
CA ILE A 24 20.03 -2.59 -0.12
C ILE A 24 20.59 -3.97 0.25
N LYS A 25 21.41 -4.03 1.31
CA LYS A 25 22.09 -5.26 1.73
C LYS A 25 21.34 -6.05 2.80
N ASP A 26 20.44 -5.40 3.54
CA ASP A 26 19.62 -6.05 4.55
C ASP A 26 18.46 -6.78 3.87
N ASP A 27 18.44 -8.09 3.97
CA ASP A 27 17.41 -8.97 3.39
C ASP A 27 16.04 -8.87 4.08
N LYS A 28 16.00 -8.31 5.29
CA LYS A 28 14.77 -8.04 6.03
C LYS A 28 14.03 -6.79 5.55
N VAL A 29 14.68 -5.93 4.78
CA VAL A 29 14.02 -4.74 4.23
C VAL A 29 13.12 -5.16 3.09
N LEU A 30 11.81 -4.98 3.26
CA LEU A 30 10.81 -5.17 2.21
C LEU A 30 10.98 -4.09 1.13
N ILE A 31 11.01 -4.52 -0.14
CA ILE A 31 11.14 -3.64 -1.30
C ILE A 31 9.96 -3.86 -2.23
N CYS A 32 9.25 -2.79 -2.55
CA CYS A 32 8.19 -2.84 -3.56
C CYS A 32 8.37 -1.75 -4.61
N THR A 33 7.78 -1.97 -5.77
CA THR A 33 7.59 -0.97 -6.82
C THR A 33 6.11 -0.63 -6.93
N ASP A 34 5.79 0.59 -7.34
CA ASP A 34 4.41 1.06 -7.47
C ASP A 34 4.31 1.99 -8.69
N ALA A 35 3.50 1.58 -9.66
CA ALA A 35 3.29 2.32 -10.90
C ALA A 35 2.07 3.25 -10.85
N ASN A 36 1.23 3.17 -9.84
CA ASN A 36 0.00 3.96 -9.72
C ASN A 36 -0.79 4.05 -11.04
N GLN A 37 -1.02 2.89 -11.68
CA GLN A 37 -1.80 2.75 -12.92
C GLN A 37 -1.12 3.31 -14.20
N ALA A 38 0.18 3.57 -14.18
CA ALA A 38 0.82 4.36 -15.23
C ALA A 38 0.95 3.66 -16.58
N TRP A 39 0.90 2.34 -16.62
CA TRP A 39 1.27 1.58 -17.81
C TRP A 39 0.10 0.83 -18.46
N THR A 40 0.26 0.57 -19.76
CA THR A 40 -0.48 -0.47 -20.46
C THR A 40 0.00 -1.86 -20.01
N PRO A 41 -0.78 -2.93 -20.19
CA PRO A 41 -0.34 -4.28 -19.85
C PRO A 41 0.98 -4.68 -20.52
N ASP A 42 1.22 -4.28 -21.76
CA ASP A 42 2.45 -4.62 -22.49
C ASP A 42 3.67 -3.87 -21.94
N GLU A 43 3.51 -2.62 -21.53
CA GLU A 43 4.56 -1.85 -20.85
C GLU A 43 4.89 -2.45 -19.48
N ALA A 44 3.88 -2.77 -18.69
CA ALA A 44 4.05 -3.41 -17.40
C ALA A 44 4.75 -4.78 -17.52
N ILE A 45 4.44 -5.56 -18.58
CA ILE A 45 5.12 -6.84 -18.88
C ILE A 45 6.60 -6.62 -19.19
N ARG A 46 6.96 -5.56 -19.92
CA ARG A 46 8.38 -5.24 -20.15
C ARG A 46 9.09 -4.91 -18.84
N PHE A 47 8.46 -4.11 -17.99
CA PHE A 47 9.01 -3.78 -16.68
C PHE A 47 9.23 -5.04 -15.81
N VAL A 48 8.23 -5.90 -15.62
CA VAL A 48 8.38 -7.09 -14.75
C VAL A 48 9.41 -8.07 -15.27
N ARG A 49 9.61 -8.15 -16.57
CA ARG A 49 10.73 -8.92 -17.17
C ARG A 49 12.08 -8.31 -16.83
N GLY A 50 12.19 -6.98 -16.83
CA GLY A 50 13.41 -6.25 -16.49
C GLY A 50 13.82 -6.38 -15.02
N ILE A 51 12.89 -6.67 -14.11
CA ILE A 51 13.15 -6.85 -12.67
C ILE A 51 13.08 -8.31 -12.20
N ALA A 52 12.95 -9.27 -13.10
CA ALA A 52 12.64 -10.67 -12.79
C ALA A 52 13.68 -11.40 -11.92
N ASP A 53 14.90 -10.91 -11.89
CA ASP A 53 16.06 -11.43 -11.13
C ASP A 53 16.40 -10.59 -9.89
N THR A 54 15.53 -9.64 -9.54
CA THR A 54 15.65 -8.82 -8.32
C THR A 54 14.96 -9.47 -7.13
N ARG A 55 15.24 -8.94 -5.93
CA ARG A 55 14.54 -9.33 -4.71
C ARG A 55 13.36 -8.39 -4.37
N ILE A 56 12.73 -7.77 -5.37
CA ILE A 56 11.52 -6.99 -5.17
C ILE A 56 10.42 -7.95 -4.70
N ASP A 57 9.79 -7.63 -3.57
CA ASP A 57 8.78 -8.48 -2.94
C ASP A 57 7.45 -8.43 -3.67
N PHE A 58 7.04 -7.24 -4.13
CA PHE A 58 5.83 -7.07 -4.93
C PHE A 58 5.85 -5.81 -5.81
N PHE A 59 5.02 -5.83 -6.83
CA PHE A 59 4.78 -4.71 -7.74
C PHE A 59 3.31 -4.29 -7.66
N GLU A 60 3.07 -3.06 -7.19
CA GLU A 60 1.74 -2.52 -6.93
C GLU A 60 1.18 -1.79 -8.14
N GLN A 61 -0.08 -2.04 -8.43
CA GLN A 61 -0.95 -1.41 -9.44
C GLN A 61 -0.26 -1.02 -10.76
N PRO A 62 0.19 -1.99 -11.54
CA PRO A 62 0.88 -1.76 -12.81
C PRO A 62 0.03 -1.03 -13.86
N VAL A 63 -1.25 -1.37 -13.97
CA VAL A 63 -2.16 -0.91 -15.02
C VAL A 63 -3.40 -0.24 -14.42
N ALA A 64 -4.24 0.36 -15.26
CA ALA A 64 -5.48 1.01 -14.82
C ALA A 64 -6.31 0.10 -13.91
N GLY A 65 -6.88 0.64 -12.81
CA GLY A 65 -7.56 -0.13 -11.78
C GLY A 65 -8.75 -0.94 -12.28
N HIS A 66 -9.41 -0.49 -13.34
CA HIS A 66 -10.53 -1.21 -13.96
C HIS A 66 -10.10 -2.33 -14.95
N ASP A 67 -8.80 -2.40 -15.31
CA ASP A 67 -8.28 -3.41 -16.24
C ASP A 67 -7.79 -4.67 -15.51
N VAL A 68 -8.72 -5.41 -14.91
CA VAL A 68 -8.39 -6.65 -14.19
C VAL A 68 -7.81 -7.71 -15.13
N ALA A 69 -8.26 -7.75 -16.39
CA ALA A 69 -7.73 -8.66 -17.39
C ALA A 69 -6.26 -8.32 -17.75
N GLY A 70 -5.94 -7.03 -17.88
CA GLY A 70 -4.58 -6.56 -18.05
C GLY A 70 -3.70 -6.88 -16.84
N MET A 71 -4.21 -6.68 -15.60
CA MET A 71 -3.54 -7.12 -14.37
C MET A 71 -3.21 -8.61 -14.42
N ALA A 72 -4.15 -9.47 -14.82
CA ALA A 72 -3.94 -10.91 -14.92
C ALA A 72 -2.85 -11.27 -15.94
N ARG A 73 -2.79 -10.57 -17.10
CA ARG A 73 -1.72 -10.74 -18.08
C ARG A 73 -0.34 -10.38 -17.49
N VAL A 74 -0.25 -9.29 -16.75
CA VAL A 74 0.99 -8.88 -16.07
C VAL A 74 1.39 -9.91 -15.02
N ALA A 75 0.45 -10.35 -14.19
CA ALA A 75 0.70 -11.36 -13.16
C ALA A 75 1.21 -12.68 -13.75
N ALA A 76 0.61 -13.14 -14.85
CA ALA A 76 1.05 -14.35 -15.55
C ALA A 76 2.48 -14.26 -16.15
N ALA A 77 2.93 -13.06 -16.50
CA ALA A 77 4.25 -12.80 -17.05
C ALA A 77 5.32 -12.50 -15.99
N SER A 78 4.92 -12.27 -14.73
CA SER A 78 5.78 -11.78 -13.66
C SER A 78 6.31 -12.92 -12.77
N ARG A 79 7.58 -12.79 -12.36
CA ARG A 79 8.15 -13.56 -11.24
C ARG A 79 8.01 -12.83 -9.90
N VAL A 80 7.76 -11.53 -9.95
CA VAL A 80 7.47 -10.69 -8.78
C VAL A 80 5.97 -10.72 -8.54
N LYS A 81 5.54 -10.81 -7.29
CA LYS A 81 4.10 -10.79 -6.94
C LYS A 81 3.47 -9.47 -7.36
N ILE A 82 2.24 -9.54 -7.84
CA ILE A 82 1.47 -8.35 -8.24
C ILE A 82 0.48 -8.00 -7.14
N GLY A 83 0.43 -6.71 -6.81
CA GLY A 83 -0.49 -6.14 -5.81
C GLY A 83 -1.52 -5.22 -6.44
N VAL A 84 -2.78 -5.34 -6.02
CA VAL A 84 -3.83 -4.40 -6.38
C VAL A 84 -3.95 -3.29 -5.34
N ASP A 85 -4.03 -2.03 -5.79
CA ASP A 85 -4.35 -0.85 -4.96
C ASP A 85 -5.56 -0.11 -5.52
N GLU A 86 -5.38 0.73 -6.55
CA GLU A 86 -6.45 1.56 -7.09
C GLU A 86 -7.60 0.76 -7.70
N GLY A 87 -7.39 -0.49 -8.04
CA GLY A 87 -8.45 -1.40 -8.52
C GLY A 87 -9.29 -2.04 -7.42
N LEU A 88 -9.07 -1.70 -6.13
CA LEU A 88 -9.74 -2.35 -4.99
C LEU A 88 -10.58 -1.35 -4.19
N HIS A 89 -11.92 -1.46 -4.25
CA HIS A 89 -12.86 -0.62 -3.52
C HIS A 89 -13.94 -1.43 -2.78
N SER A 90 -14.00 -2.74 -3.01
CA SER A 90 -15.02 -3.63 -2.44
C SER A 90 -14.48 -5.03 -2.19
N MET A 91 -15.26 -5.85 -1.48
CA MET A 91 -14.98 -7.29 -1.32
C MET A 91 -15.08 -8.03 -2.65
N ASP A 92 -16.00 -7.60 -3.52
CA ASP A 92 -16.19 -8.20 -4.85
C ASP A 92 -14.96 -7.94 -5.73
N ASP A 93 -14.37 -6.74 -5.68
CA ASP A 93 -13.12 -6.45 -6.39
C ASP A 93 -11.99 -7.37 -5.90
N LEU A 94 -11.89 -7.57 -4.58
CA LEU A 94 -10.89 -8.47 -4.00
C LEU A 94 -11.05 -9.89 -4.52
N GLN A 95 -12.27 -10.41 -4.46
CA GLN A 95 -12.60 -11.75 -4.96
C GLN A 95 -12.31 -11.87 -6.47
N GLN A 96 -12.69 -10.86 -7.27
CA GLN A 96 -12.45 -10.84 -8.71
C GLN A 96 -10.95 -10.89 -9.05
N HIS A 97 -10.11 -10.09 -8.36
CA HIS A 97 -8.66 -10.11 -8.58
C HIS A 97 -8.04 -11.47 -8.23
N HIS A 98 -8.53 -12.12 -7.18
CA HIS A 98 -8.12 -13.48 -6.81
C HIS A 98 -8.53 -14.50 -7.88
N ASP A 99 -9.81 -14.54 -8.26
CA ASP A 99 -10.34 -15.56 -9.17
C ASP A 99 -9.74 -15.47 -10.56
N MET A 100 -9.47 -14.25 -11.04
CA MET A 100 -8.76 -14.01 -12.29
C MET A 100 -7.24 -14.17 -12.18
N LYS A 101 -6.70 -14.49 -11.00
CA LYS A 101 -5.24 -14.54 -10.73
C LYS A 101 -4.53 -13.25 -11.10
N ALA A 102 -5.22 -12.13 -10.97
CA ALA A 102 -4.74 -10.81 -11.36
C ALA A 102 -3.81 -10.19 -10.30
N ALA A 103 -3.92 -10.63 -9.03
CA ALA A 103 -3.06 -10.17 -7.94
C ALA A 103 -2.82 -11.30 -6.92
N GLN A 104 -1.65 -11.29 -6.28
CA GLN A 104 -1.28 -12.18 -5.17
C GLN A 104 -1.37 -11.47 -3.81
N GLY A 105 -1.76 -10.21 -3.80
CA GLY A 105 -1.98 -9.43 -2.60
C GLY A 105 -2.56 -8.06 -2.93
N CYS A 106 -2.79 -7.26 -1.91
CA CYS A 106 -3.48 -5.99 -2.08
C CYS A 106 -3.03 -4.94 -1.04
N SER A 107 -3.27 -3.66 -1.39
CA SER A 107 -3.16 -2.54 -0.46
C SER A 107 -4.54 -2.15 0.07
N LEU A 108 -4.78 -2.47 1.32
CA LEU A 108 -6.02 -2.14 2.03
C LEU A 108 -5.93 -0.73 2.62
N LYS A 109 -6.92 0.09 2.33
CA LYS A 109 -7.01 1.48 2.80
C LYS A 109 -8.40 1.78 3.36
N THR A 110 -8.46 2.41 4.52
CA THR A 110 -9.74 2.77 5.17
C THR A 110 -10.58 3.71 4.30
N ILE A 111 -9.93 4.64 3.60
CA ILE A 111 -10.62 5.59 2.71
C ILE A 111 -11.27 4.93 1.49
N LYS A 112 -10.72 3.82 1.00
CA LYS A 112 -11.29 3.08 -0.16
C LYS A 112 -12.43 2.17 0.25
N LEU A 113 -12.26 1.47 1.36
CA LEU A 113 -13.22 0.46 1.82
C LEU A 113 -14.29 1.01 2.77
N GLY A 114 -14.20 2.30 3.16
CA GLY A 114 -15.23 2.96 3.96
C GLY A 114 -15.03 2.84 5.47
N GLY A 115 -13.84 2.48 5.97
CA GLY A 115 -13.53 2.49 7.39
C GLY A 115 -12.74 1.29 7.89
N MET A 116 -12.54 1.22 9.20
CA MET A 116 -11.72 0.18 9.83
C MET A 116 -12.35 -1.22 9.73
N ARG A 117 -13.66 -1.34 9.96
CA ARG A 117 -14.34 -2.64 9.95
C ARG A 117 -14.27 -3.32 8.56
N PRO A 118 -14.59 -2.65 7.44
CA PRO A 118 -14.45 -3.24 6.12
C PRO A 118 -12.98 -3.62 5.79
N VAL A 119 -11.99 -2.84 6.24
CA VAL A 119 -10.57 -3.20 6.06
C VAL A 119 -10.21 -4.47 6.83
N HIS A 120 -10.67 -4.59 8.08
CA HIS A 120 -10.49 -5.81 8.87
C HIS A 120 -11.12 -7.03 8.18
N ASP A 121 -12.37 -6.91 7.72
CA ASP A 121 -13.09 -7.99 7.04
C ASP A 121 -12.41 -8.36 5.71
N ALA A 122 -11.87 -7.38 4.97
CA ALA A 122 -11.07 -7.62 3.77
C ALA A 122 -9.75 -8.35 4.07
N ALA A 123 -9.08 -8.02 5.16
CA ALA A 123 -7.87 -8.73 5.59
C ALA A 123 -8.14 -10.20 5.94
N LEU A 124 -9.26 -10.49 6.61
CA LEU A 124 -9.70 -11.86 6.87
C LEU A 124 -10.06 -12.63 5.59
N LEU A 125 -10.62 -11.93 4.58
CA LEU A 125 -10.86 -12.53 3.27
C LEU A 125 -9.52 -12.82 2.56
N CYS A 126 -8.55 -11.90 2.61
CA CYS A 126 -7.22 -12.13 2.06
C CYS A 126 -6.56 -13.38 2.67
N GLU A 127 -6.64 -13.55 3.99
CA GLU A 127 -6.13 -14.74 4.67
C GLU A 127 -6.76 -16.03 4.11
N LYS A 128 -8.09 -16.07 3.96
CA LYS A 128 -8.81 -17.21 3.38
C LYS A 128 -8.42 -17.50 1.93
N LEU A 129 -8.14 -16.47 1.15
CA LEU A 129 -7.75 -16.56 -0.25
C LEU A 129 -6.24 -16.78 -0.45
N GLY A 130 -5.44 -16.75 0.61
CA GLY A 130 -3.98 -16.83 0.53
C GLY A 130 -3.33 -15.58 -0.13
N MET A 131 -4.01 -14.43 -0.09
CA MET A 131 -3.52 -13.17 -0.61
C MET A 131 -2.77 -12.39 0.48
N GLN A 132 -1.66 -11.75 0.10
CA GLN A 132 -0.85 -10.96 1.01
C GLN A 132 -1.40 -9.53 1.18
N VAL A 133 -1.13 -8.93 2.33
CA VAL A 133 -1.70 -7.64 2.72
C VAL A 133 -0.62 -6.60 2.98
N ASN A 134 -0.75 -5.45 2.33
CA ASN A 134 -0.20 -4.17 2.73
C ASN A 134 -1.31 -3.33 3.38
N LEU A 135 -1.08 -2.78 4.56
CA LEU A 135 -1.96 -1.74 5.11
C LEU A 135 -1.40 -0.37 4.78
N ALA A 136 -2.18 0.48 4.16
CA ALA A 136 -1.69 1.78 3.74
C ALA A 136 -2.67 2.93 4.03
N CYS A 137 -2.13 4.05 4.47
CA CYS A 137 -2.79 5.34 4.37
C CYS A 137 -2.72 5.85 2.92
N LYS A 138 -3.68 6.65 2.52
CA LYS A 138 -3.53 7.51 1.35
C LYS A 138 -2.53 8.63 1.69
N ILE A 139 -1.83 9.15 0.68
CA ILE A 139 -0.93 10.29 0.87
C ILE A 139 -1.67 11.47 1.52
N ALA A 140 -1.02 12.12 2.47
CA ALA A 140 -1.55 13.27 3.24
C ALA A 140 -2.73 12.95 4.21
N GLU A 141 -3.00 11.69 4.52
CA GLU A 141 -3.90 11.38 5.65
C GLU A 141 -3.24 11.76 6.98
N ALA A 142 -4.03 12.39 7.85
CA ALA A 142 -3.61 12.86 9.16
C ALA A 142 -3.44 11.73 10.20
N GLY A 143 -2.92 12.06 11.37
CA GLY A 143 -2.68 11.13 12.47
C GLY A 143 -3.89 10.34 12.94
N ILE A 144 -5.11 10.84 12.72
CA ILE A 144 -6.35 10.09 13.01
C ILE A 144 -6.42 8.80 12.17
N ALA A 145 -6.18 8.91 10.86
CA ALA A 145 -6.15 7.76 9.96
C ALA A 145 -4.98 6.82 10.28
N SER A 146 -3.81 7.40 10.57
CA SER A 146 -2.62 6.63 10.96
C SER A 146 -2.84 5.84 12.25
N ALA A 147 -3.47 6.44 13.29
CA ALA A 147 -3.81 5.73 14.51
C ALA A 147 -4.79 4.57 14.26
N GLY A 148 -5.84 4.81 13.45
CA GLY A 148 -6.76 3.74 13.04
C GLY A 148 -6.05 2.59 12.32
N LEU A 149 -5.12 2.91 11.42
CA LEU A 149 -4.34 1.90 10.69
C LEU A 149 -3.41 1.11 11.62
N MET A 150 -2.83 1.74 12.63
CA MET A 150 -1.99 1.05 13.64
C MET A 150 -2.81 0.05 14.46
N HIS A 151 -4.04 0.40 14.87
CA HIS A 151 -4.95 -0.55 15.53
C HIS A 151 -5.32 -1.71 14.61
N LEU A 152 -5.59 -1.46 13.33
CA LEU A 152 -5.83 -2.51 12.34
C LEU A 152 -4.63 -3.43 12.20
N ALA A 153 -3.41 -2.89 12.08
CA ALA A 153 -2.18 -3.66 11.97
C ALA A 153 -1.95 -4.59 13.16
N ALA A 154 -2.39 -4.20 14.35
CA ALA A 154 -2.30 -5.03 15.55
C ALA A 154 -3.44 -6.07 15.67
N ALA A 155 -4.55 -5.89 14.94
CA ALA A 155 -5.74 -6.73 15.05
C ALA A 155 -5.88 -7.77 13.95
N ILE A 156 -5.24 -7.59 12.79
CA ILE A 156 -5.33 -8.52 11.67
C ILE A 156 -4.21 -9.59 11.73
N PRO A 157 -4.47 -10.81 11.20
CA PRO A 157 -3.56 -11.95 11.38
C PRO A 157 -2.21 -11.76 10.70
N ALA A 158 -2.18 -11.14 9.52
CA ALA A 158 -0.96 -10.96 8.75
C ALA A 158 -0.95 -9.63 7.99
N VAL A 159 0.20 -8.95 8.02
CA VAL A 159 0.50 -7.75 7.22
C VAL A 159 1.83 -8.02 6.52
N ASP A 160 1.80 -8.96 5.57
CA ASP A 160 3.01 -9.50 4.93
C ASP A 160 3.80 -8.44 4.17
N TRP A 161 3.09 -7.46 3.60
CA TRP A 161 3.68 -6.39 2.80
C TRP A 161 3.84 -5.07 3.57
N GLY A 162 3.74 -5.15 4.89
CA GLY A 162 4.03 -4.05 5.80
C GLY A 162 2.93 -3.00 5.92
N VAL A 163 3.26 -1.95 6.67
CA VAL A 163 2.36 -0.83 6.99
C VAL A 163 2.95 0.47 6.47
N SER A 164 2.14 1.25 5.73
CA SER A 164 2.54 2.55 5.17
C SER A 164 1.70 3.66 5.80
N LEU A 165 2.29 4.44 6.70
CA LEU A 165 1.67 5.62 7.30
C LEU A 165 2.04 6.88 6.50
N SER A 166 1.15 7.87 6.46
CA SER A 166 1.39 9.14 5.78
C SER A 166 1.57 10.32 6.73
N SER A 167 1.01 10.27 7.93
CA SER A 167 1.11 11.38 8.90
C SER A 167 2.54 11.79 9.25
N PRO A 168 3.56 10.91 9.31
CA PRO A 168 4.94 11.33 9.57
C PRO A 168 5.55 12.24 8.48
N TYR A 169 4.92 12.33 7.31
CA TYR A 169 5.37 13.19 6.20
C TYR A 169 4.65 14.55 6.15
N LEU A 170 3.70 14.78 7.06
CA LEU A 170 3.02 16.07 7.14
C LEU A 170 3.91 17.12 7.82
N ALA A 171 3.89 18.34 7.30
CA ALA A 171 4.58 19.47 7.94
C ALA A 171 3.92 19.86 9.29
N ASP A 172 2.62 19.66 9.41
CA ASP A 172 1.85 19.78 10.63
C ASP A 172 0.67 18.79 10.60
N ASP A 173 0.21 18.35 11.77
CA ASP A 173 -0.84 17.34 11.91
C ASP A 173 -1.91 17.85 12.88
N ILE A 174 -3.15 17.45 12.65
CA ILE A 174 -4.32 17.82 13.48
C ILE A 174 -4.41 17.05 14.80
N VAL A 175 -3.48 16.15 15.09
CA VAL A 175 -3.35 15.51 16.40
C VAL A 175 -2.42 16.34 17.30
N ALA A 176 -2.68 16.33 18.60
CA ALA A 176 -1.93 17.13 19.56
C ALA A 176 -0.49 16.58 19.74
N GLU A 177 -0.38 15.27 19.79
CA GLU A 177 0.90 14.57 19.86
C GLU A 177 1.10 13.77 18.56
N PRO A 178 2.04 14.18 17.68
CA PRO A 178 2.30 13.46 16.44
C PRO A 178 2.72 12.01 16.68
N ILE A 179 2.25 11.11 15.81
CA ILE A 179 2.71 9.71 15.82
C ILE A 179 4.18 9.69 15.42
N ALA A 180 5.04 9.25 16.34
CA ALA A 180 6.47 9.23 16.15
C ALA A 180 7.02 7.81 15.97
N LEU A 181 7.88 7.66 14.98
CA LEU A 181 8.70 6.46 14.80
C LEU A 181 9.89 6.53 15.75
N ALA A 182 10.03 5.56 16.65
CA ALA A 182 11.13 5.49 17.60
C ALA A 182 11.91 4.18 17.43
N GLY A 183 13.17 4.28 17.03
CA GLY A 183 14.04 3.10 16.85
C GLY A 183 13.52 2.09 15.81
N GLY A 184 12.76 2.53 14.83
CA GLY A 184 12.11 1.65 13.83
C GLY A 184 10.75 1.08 14.26
N TRP A 185 10.25 1.45 15.42
CA TRP A 185 9.00 0.96 15.99
C TRP A 185 7.92 2.03 16.07
N LEU A 186 6.68 1.61 15.90
CA LEU A 186 5.47 2.39 16.16
C LEU A 186 4.69 1.72 17.29
N ASN A 187 4.42 2.48 18.37
CA ASN A 187 3.60 1.98 19.45
C ASN A 187 2.13 2.30 19.17
N VAL A 188 1.28 1.29 19.20
CA VAL A 188 -0.17 1.48 19.07
C VAL A 188 -0.66 2.30 20.28
N PRO A 189 -1.38 3.43 20.07
CA PRO A 189 -1.88 4.24 21.16
C PRO A 189 -2.88 3.45 22.05
N THR A 190 -2.81 3.61 23.37
CA THR A 190 -3.59 2.80 24.33
C THR A 190 -4.67 3.59 25.09
N GLY A 191 -4.85 4.88 24.80
CA GLY A 191 -5.88 5.72 25.42
C GLY A 191 -7.30 5.40 24.90
N PRO A 192 -8.33 6.09 25.44
CA PRO A 192 -9.71 5.93 24.97
C PRO A 192 -9.88 6.18 23.46
N GLY A 193 -10.78 5.45 22.81
CA GLY A 193 -10.99 5.53 21.37
C GLY A 193 -9.78 5.06 20.58
N LEU A 194 -9.24 5.90 19.70
CA LEU A 194 -8.01 5.63 18.95
C LEU A 194 -6.73 5.91 19.78
N GLY A 195 -6.88 6.31 21.05
CA GLY A 195 -5.74 6.62 21.91
C GLY A 195 -4.96 7.89 21.55
N ILE A 196 -5.56 8.76 20.76
CA ILE A 196 -5.00 10.05 20.33
C ILE A 196 -5.90 11.20 20.76
N ARG A 197 -5.34 12.40 20.85
CA ARG A 197 -6.09 13.63 21.12
C ARG A 197 -6.05 14.54 19.89
N VAL A 198 -7.22 14.95 19.42
CA VAL A 198 -7.34 15.89 18.30
C VAL A 198 -7.11 17.33 18.81
N ASP A 199 -6.33 18.12 18.07
CA ASP A 199 -6.16 19.55 18.30
C ASP A 199 -7.22 20.31 17.50
N GLU A 200 -8.29 20.71 18.17
CA GLU A 200 -9.39 21.43 17.55
C GLU A 200 -9.00 22.79 16.95
N ALA A 201 -7.97 23.46 17.48
CA ALA A 201 -7.49 24.72 16.91
C ALA A 201 -6.83 24.49 15.56
N LYS A 202 -6.05 23.39 15.42
CA LYS A 202 -5.50 22.97 14.14
C LYS A 202 -6.59 22.53 13.18
N VAL A 203 -7.58 21.78 13.63
CA VAL A 203 -8.73 21.41 12.79
C VAL A 203 -9.38 22.67 12.20
N ARG A 204 -9.72 23.66 13.04
CA ARG A 204 -10.29 24.95 12.56
C ARG A 204 -9.36 25.66 11.57
N ARG A 205 -8.05 25.68 11.86
CA ARG A 205 -7.05 26.33 11.01
C ARG A 205 -6.99 25.72 9.61
N TYR A 206 -7.12 24.41 9.48
CA TYR A 206 -7.00 23.67 8.22
C TYR A 206 -8.33 23.36 7.53
N THR A 207 -9.46 23.67 8.20
CA THR A 207 -10.78 23.57 7.58
C THR A 207 -10.90 24.68 6.53
N ARG A 208 -11.26 24.29 5.31
CA ARG A 208 -11.63 25.24 4.26
C ARG A 208 -13.12 25.55 4.40
N GLU A 209 -13.48 26.81 4.31
CA GLU A 209 -14.88 27.20 4.11
C GLU A 209 -15.32 26.65 2.74
N ALA A 210 -16.50 26.04 2.69
CA ALA A 210 -17.09 25.43 1.49
C ALA A 210 -17.66 26.48 0.55
#